data_34e72811445ace98f98bca84ae49a761
#
_entry.id   34e72811445ace98f98bca84ae49a761
#
_cell.length_a   1.000
_cell.length_b   1.000
_cell.length_c   1.000
_cell.angle_alpha   90.00
_cell.angle_beta   90.00
_cell.angle_gamma   90.00
#
_symmetry.space_group_name_H-M   'P 1'
#
loop_
_entity.id
_entity.type
_entity.pdbx_description
1 polymer ?
#
loop_
_entity_poly.entity_id
_entity_poly.type
_entity_poly.pdbx_seq_one_letter_code
_entity_poly.pdbx_strand_id
1 'polypeptide(L)'
;MKQGLFTLGLSVALSIMAGCRSQQEGWKLVWEENFDQEDHFDEASWSKIPRGKSDWNNYMSDFDSCYTMRDGNLVLRGLVNYSLPADTAPFITGGVYTKGKVGFSDGRLDIRAKLYGATGAWPAFWLLPENEGWPNGGEIDIMERLNNDTIAYQTVHSAYTYTLGIKDNPSRAVSVLSTAMIIMSIV
;
A
#
# COMPACT_ATOMS: atom_id res chain seq x y z
N MET A 1 -9.47 -53.51 -54.11
CA MET A 1 -9.90 -52.19 -53.59
C MET A 1 -9.49 -52.12 -52.12
N LYS A 2 -8.41 -51.41 -51.81
CA LYS A 2 -7.94 -51.21 -50.42
C LYS A 2 -8.25 -49.79 -50.02
N GLN A 3 -9.11 -49.62 -49.04
CA GLN A 3 -9.40 -48.30 -48.43
C GLN A 3 -8.33 -47.99 -47.39
N GLY A 4 -7.59 -46.91 -47.58
CA GLY A 4 -6.65 -46.40 -46.61
C GLY A 4 -7.34 -45.45 -45.64
N LEU A 5 -7.21 -45.73 -44.36
CA LEU A 5 -7.73 -44.94 -43.25
C LEU A 5 -6.68 -43.85 -42.91
N PHE A 6 -6.99 -42.62 -43.19
CA PHE A 6 -6.18 -41.47 -42.76
C PHE A 6 -6.55 -41.06 -41.34
N THR A 7 -5.69 -41.32 -40.38
CA THR A 7 -5.80 -40.79 -39.02
C THR A 7 -5.17 -39.38 -38.97
N LEU A 8 -6.02 -38.37 -38.77
CA LEU A 8 -5.61 -37.00 -38.58
C LEU A 8 -5.20 -36.82 -37.10
N GLY A 9 -3.90 -36.75 -36.86
CA GLY A 9 -3.37 -36.45 -35.52
C GLY A 9 -3.53 -34.96 -35.20
N LEU A 10 -4.38 -34.64 -34.23
CA LEU A 10 -4.56 -33.28 -33.72
C LEU A 10 -3.46 -33.02 -32.66
N SER A 11 -2.40 -32.35 -33.06
CA SER A 11 -1.36 -31.89 -32.12
C SER A 11 -1.85 -30.63 -31.41
N VAL A 12 -2.20 -30.76 -30.14
CA VAL A 12 -2.47 -29.61 -29.27
C VAL A 12 -1.13 -29.05 -28.82
N ALA A 13 -0.73 -27.93 -29.39
CA ALA A 13 0.40 -27.16 -28.89
C ALA A 13 -0.01 -26.42 -27.63
N LEU A 14 0.44 -26.90 -26.47
CA LEU A 14 0.31 -26.24 -25.19
C LEU A 14 1.29 -25.07 -25.14
N SER A 15 0.82 -23.87 -25.45
CA SER A 15 1.63 -22.64 -25.33
C SER A 15 1.77 -22.33 -23.85
N ILE A 16 2.90 -22.70 -23.26
CA ILE A 16 3.29 -22.22 -21.92
C ILE A 16 3.64 -20.74 -22.08
N MET A 17 2.73 -19.88 -21.67
CA MET A 17 3.01 -18.45 -21.47
C MET A 17 3.93 -18.34 -20.26
N ALA A 18 5.22 -18.52 -20.46
CA ALA A 18 6.23 -18.07 -19.52
C ALA A 18 6.14 -16.54 -19.47
N GLY A 19 5.46 -16.02 -18.45
CA GLY A 19 5.47 -14.60 -18.17
C GLY A 19 6.93 -14.17 -17.96
N CYS A 20 7.52 -13.50 -18.94
CA CYS A 20 8.77 -12.79 -18.75
C CYS A 20 8.55 -11.72 -17.68
N ARG A 21 8.88 -12.03 -16.41
CA ARG A 21 9.23 -11.01 -15.44
C ARG A 21 10.54 -10.40 -15.97
N SER A 22 10.47 -9.22 -16.54
CA SER A 22 11.67 -8.43 -16.82
C SER A 22 12.30 -8.11 -15.48
N GLN A 23 13.29 -8.88 -15.05
CA GLN A 23 14.20 -8.42 -14.00
C GLN A 23 14.85 -7.14 -14.53
N GLN A 24 14.48 -6.02 -13.97
CA GLN A 24 15.16 -4.77 -14.22
C GLN A 24 16.59 -4.96 -13.73
N GLU A 25 17.56 -4.87 -14.64
CA GLU A 25 18.97 -5.13 -14.34
C GLU A 25 19.41 -4.33 -13.11
N GLY A 26 19.96 -5.03 -12.10
CA GLY A 26 20.53 -4.44 -10.91
C GLY A 26 19.71 -4.58 -9.62
N TRP A 27 18.42 -4.90 -9.68
CA TRP A 27 17.60 -5.07 -8.47
C TRP A 27 17.33 -6.54 -8.14
N LYS A 28 17.45 -6.91 -6.86
CA LYS A 28 17.07 -8.22 -6.33
C LYS A 28 15.83 -8.08 -5.48
N LEU A 29 14.76 -8.83 -5.78
CA LEU A 29 13.59 -8.91 -4.92
C LEU A 29 13.97 -9.55 -3.59
N VAL A 30 13.72 -8.86 -2.49
CA VAL A 30 14.06 -9.31 -1.12
C VAL A 30 12.82 -9.58 -0.29
N TRP A 31 11.70 -8.92 -0.59
CA TRP A 31 10.42 -9.12 0.06
C TRP A 31 9.28 -8.75 -0.88
N GLU A 32 8.19 -9.48 -0.82
CA GLU A 32 6.98 -9.25 -1.62
C GLU A 32 5.74 -9.59 -0.79
N GLU A 33 4.71 -8.77 -0.90
CA GLU A 33 3.38 -9.06 -0.38
C GLU A 33 2.35 -8.88 -1.50
N ASN A 34 1.62 -9.93 -1.81
CA ASN A 34 0.62 -9.94 -2.89
C ASN A 34 -0.82 -10.02 -2.37
N PHE A 35 -1.01 -10.17 -1.06
CA PHE A 35 -2.31 -10.33 -0.43
C PHE A 35 -3.15 -11.47 -1.04
N ASP A 36 -2.50 -12.58 -1.35
CA ASP A 36 -3.13 -13.75 -1.99
C ASP A 36 -3.96 -14.62 -1.01
N GLN A 37 -3.91 -14.33 0.29
CA GLN A 37 -4.72 -15.00 1.30
C GLN A 37 -6.17 -14.51 1.22
N GLU A 38 -7.14 -15.42 1.41
CA GLU A 38 -8.55 -15.09 1.20
C GLU A 38 -9.20 -14.40 2.41
N ASP A 39 -8.78 -14.74 3.63
CA ASP A 39 -9.50 -14.37 4.86
C ASP A 39 -8.82 -13.28 5.68
N HIS A 40 -7.50 -13.19 5.62
CA HIS A 40 -6.70 -12.30 6.48
C HIS A 40 -5.37 -11.97 5.81
N PHE A 41 -4.76 -10.85 6.19
CA PHE A 41 -3.39 -10.56 5.79
C PHE A 41 -2.38 -11.30 6.68
N ASP A 42 -1.16 -11.49 6.17
CA ASP A 42 -0.09 -12.16 6.90
C ASP A 42 0.30 -11.40 8.17
N GLU A 43 -0.08 -11.92 9.33
CA GLU A 43 0.25 -11.33 10.63
C GLU A 43 1.74 -11.45 11.00
N ALA A 44 2.52 -12.28 10.31
CA ALA A 44 3.97 -12.28 10.49
C ALA A 44 4.61 -11.00 9.92
N SER A 45 4.03 -10.45 8.86
CA SER A 45 4.50 -9.23 8.20
C SER A 45 3.75 -7.97 8.65
N TRP A 46 2.46 -8.08 8.96
CA TRP A 46 1.60 -6.93 9.19
C TRP A 46 0.96 -6.91 10.58
N SER A 47 0.66 -5.72 11.05
CA SER A 47 -0.21 -5.49 12.22
C SER A 47 -1.22 -4.39 11.89
N LYS A 48 -2.40 -4.44 12.49
CA LYS A 48 -3.34 -3.32 12.47
C LYS A 48 -2.76 -2.15 13.25
N ILE A 49 -2.90 -0.94 12.71
CA ILE A 49 -2.47 0.29 13.39
C ILE A 49 -3.44 0.59 14.54
N PRO A 50 -2.95 0.73 15.78
CA PRO A 50 -3.81 1.05 16.91
C PRO A 50 -4.28 2.51 16.83
N ARG A 51 -5.44 2.79 17.46
CA ARG A 51 -5.93 4.16 17.62
C ARG A 51 -4.96 4.98 18.44
N GLY A 52 -4.69 6.18 17.96
CA GLY A 52 -3.84 7.18 18.60
C GLY A 52 -4.59 8.47 18.91
N LYS A 53 -3.82 9.54 19.10
CA LYS A 53 -4.34 10.90 19.42
C LYS A 53 -4.07 11.91 18.31
N SER A 54 -3.29 11.54 17.31
CA SER A 54 -2.98 12.39 16.15
C SER A 54 -4.14 12.35 15.15
N ASP A 55 -4.26 13.37 14.34
CA ASP A 55 -5.30 13.51 13.31
C ASP A 55 -5.32 12.33 12.32
N TRP A 56 -4.14 11.80 11.97
CA TRP A 56 -4.03 10.67 11.05
C TRP A 56 -4.47 9.32 11.67
N ASN A 57 -4.46 9.14 13.01
CA ASN A 57 -4.76 7.85 13.65
C ASN A 57 -5.85 7.87 14.72
N ASN A 58 -6.49 9.01 14.95
CA ASN A 58 -7.52 9.13 15.98
C ASN A 58 -8.82 8.37 15.67
N TYR A 59 -8.98 7.91 14.45
CA TYR A 59 -10.09 7.07 13.99
C TYR A 59 -9.68 5.64 13.61
N MET A 60 -8.42 5.25 13.83
CA MET A 60 -7.99 3.87 13.60
C MET A 60 -8.77 2.89 14.48
N SER A 61 -9.09 1.75 13.92
CA SER A 61 -9.84 0.68 14.58
C SER A 61 -9.32 -0.67 14.14
N ASP A 62 -9.33 -1.63 15.04
CA ASP A 62 -9.05 -3.04 14.77
C ASP A 62 -10.27 -3.82 14.29
N PHE A 63 -11.44 -3.16 14.18
CA PHE A 63 -12.69 -3.78 13.74
C PHE A 63 -12.56 -4.38 12.34
N ASP A 64 -12.81 -5.68 12.23
CA ASP A 64 -12.55 -6.46 11.00
C ASP A 64 -13.21 -5.89 9.76
N SER A 65 -14.38 -5.25 9.90
CA SER A 65 -15.04 -4.61 8.77
C SER A 65 -14.22 -3.49 8.11
N CYS A 66 -13.20 -2.94 8.78
CA CYS A 66 -12.28 -1.97 8.19
C CYS A 66 -11.22 -2.62 7.27
N TYR A 67 -11.14 -3.96 7.27
CA TYR A 67 -10.15 -4.75 6.54
C TYR A 67 -10.86 -5.80 5.71
N THR A 68 -10.48 -5.97 4.46
CA THR A 68 -11.05 -7.01 3.59
C THR A 68 -9.99 -7.47 2.61
N MET A 69 -9.80 -8.78 2.53
CA MET A 69 -9.02 -9.40 1.47
C MET A 69 -9.97 -9.66 0.30
N ARG A 70 -9.62 -9.20 -0.87
CA ARG A 70 -10.46 -9.40 -2.07
C ARG A 70 -9.65 -9.30 -3.36
N ASP A 71 -9.75 -10.34 -4.20
CA ASP A 71 -9.13 -10.38 -5.52
C ASP A 71 -7.62 -10.10 -5.49
N GLY A 72 -6.89 -10.67 -4.51
CA GLY A 72 -5.46 -10.43 -4.32
C GLY A 72 -5.15 -8.98 -3.92
N ASN A 73 -6.01 -8.37 -3.12
CA ASN A 73 -5.79 -7.03 -2.60
C ASN A 73 -6.22 -6.93 -1.13
N LEU A 74 -5.44 -6.23 -0.34
CA LEU A 74 -5.90 -5.71 0.94
C LEU A 74 -6.73 -4.44 0.70
N VAL A 75 -7.98 -4.45 1.11
CA VAL A 75 -8.87 -3.30 1.05
C VAL A 75 -9.02 -2.70 2.44
N LEU A 76 -8.44 -1.52 2.66
CA LEU A 76 -8.62 -0.72 3.87
C LEU A 76 -9.81 0.21 3.68
N ARG A 77 -10.70 0.28 4.68
CA ARG A 77 -11.95 1.03 4.59
C ARG A 77 -12.09 2.03 5.72
N GLY A 78 -12.64 3.21 5.37
CA GLY A 78 -13.25 4.13 6.31
C GLY A 78 -14.76 3.89 6.36
N LEU A 79 -15.32 3.77 7.55
CA LEU A 79 -16.73 3.46 7.78
C LEU A 79 -17.36 4.47 8.74
N VAL A 80 -18.63 4.77 8.55
CA VAL A 80 -19.43 5.42 9.59
C VAL A 80 -19.63 4.41 10.72
N ASN A 81 -19.41 4.82 11.94
CA ASN A 81 -19.47 3.92 13.09
C ASN A 81 -20.91 3.69 13.57
N TYR A 82 -21.61 2.74 12.96
CA TYR A 82 -22.92 2.27 13.42
C TYR A 82 -22.84 0.96 14.22
N SER A 83 -21.68 0.28 14.18
CA SER A 83 -21.56 -1.10 14.64
C SER A 83 -20.86 -1.26 15.99
N LEU A 84 -20.21 -0.21 16.49
CA LEU A 84 -19.44 -0.25 17.73
C LEU A 84 -20.03 0.76 18.73
N PRO A 85 -21.15 0.46 19.41
CA PRO A 85 -21.84 1.41 20.27
C PRO A 85 -21.01 1.87 21.48
N ALA A 86 -20.01 1.10 21.90
CA ALA A 86 -19.08 1.49 22.96
C ALA A 86 -17.97 2.43 22.48
N ASP A 87 -17.79 2.58 21.17
CA ASP A 87 -16.81 3.48 20.56
C ASP A 87 -17.51 4.77 20.12
N THR A 88 -17.21 5.88 20.78
CA THR A 88 -17.84 7.18 20.52
C THR A 88 -17.34 7.88 19.26
N ALA A 89 -16.33 7.34 18.56
CA ALA A 89 -15.84 7.91 17.32
C ALA A 89 -16.93 7.83 16.22
N PRO A 90 -17.22 8.92 15.51
CA PRO A 90 -18.26 8.93 14.46
C PRO A 90 -17.85 8.11 13.22
N PHE A 91 -16.55 7.93 13.03
CA PHE A 91 -15.96 7.16 11.92
C PHE A 91 -14.88 6.23 12.47
N ILE A 92 -14.65 5.15 11.76
CA ILE A 92 -13.55 4.21 12.03
C ILE A 92 -12.84 3.90 10.73
N THR A 93 -11.51 3.74 10.79
CA THR A 93 -10.69 3.47 9.61
C THR A 93 -9.73 2.32 9.86
N GLY A 94 -9.39 1.58 8.80
CA GLY A 94 -8.36 0.56 8.81
C GLY A 94 -7.00 1.12 8.36
N GLY A 95 -5.96 0.63 8.99
CA GLY A 95 -4.57 0.85 8.59
C GLY A 95 -3.71 -0.30 9.04
N VAL A 96 -2.66 -0.62 8.28
CA VAL A 96 -1.70 -1.67 8.61
C VAL A 96 -0.28 -1.15 8.54
N TYR A 97 0.63 -1.77 9.28
CA TYR A 97 2.05 -1.42 9.28
C TYR A 97 2.91 -2.66 9.55
N THR A 98 4.16 -2.59 9.12
CA THR A 98 5.14 -3.67 9.31
C THR A 98 6.06 -3.46 10.52
N LYS A 99 5.73 -2.53 11.40
CA LYS A 99 6.56 -2.12 12.54
C LYS A 99 7.00 -3.32 13.38
N GLY A 100 8.32 -3.45 13.58
CA GLY A 100 8.93 -4.55 14.34
C GLY A 100 8.86 -5.91 13.66
N LYS A 101 8.49 -5.98 12.38
CA LYS A 101 8.33 -7.21 11.62
C LYS A 101 9.13 -7.20 10.32
N VAL A 102 8.87 -6.26 9.43
CA VAL A 102 9.57 -6.12 8.15
C VAL A 102 10.05 -4.68 8.01
N GLY A 103 11.35 -4.52 7.78
CA GLY A 103 11.99 -3.23 7.53
C GLY A 103 13.12 -3.39 6.51
N PHE A 104 13.58 -2.28 5.97
CA PHE A 104 14.74 -2.22 5.09
C PHE A 104 15.47 -0.87 5.28
N SER A 105 16.74 -0.82 4.89
CA SER A 105 17.54 0.41 5.00
C SER A 105 17.81 1.05 3.65
N ASP A 106 18.04 0.23 2.64
CA ASP A 106 18.38 0.68 1.28
C ASP A 106 17.64 -0.18 0.27
N GLY A 107 17.19 0.43 -0.82
CA GLY A 107 16.54 -0.36 -1.86
C GLY A 107 15.44 0.41 -2.60
N ARG A 108 14.67 -0.33 -3.32
CA ARG A 108 13.50 0.14 -4.05
C ARG A 108 12.24 -0.49 -3.48
N LEU A 109 11.22 0.31 -3.23
CA LEU A 109 9.90 -0.13 -2.83
C LEU A 109 8.89 0.21 -3.93
N ASP A 110 8.22 -0.81 -4.45
CA ASP A 110 7.14 -0.68 -5.44
C ASP A 110 5.80 -0.99 -4.77
N ILE A 111 4.86 -0.09 -4.87
CA ILE A 111 3.51 -0.25 -4.32
C ILE A 111 2.49 -0.10 -5.44
N ARG A 112 1.65 -1.12 -5.62
CA ARG A 112 0.51 -1.07 -6.52
C ARG A 112 -0.76 -0.79 -5.73
N ALA A 113 -1.43 0.32 -5.99
CA ALA A 113 -2.58 0.74 -5.21
C ALA A 113 -3.69 1.35 -6.06
N LYS A 114 -4.93 1.26 -5.55
CA LYS A 114 -6.07 2.02 -6.02
C LYS A 114 -6.58 2.87 -4.87
N LEU A 115 -6.63 4.17 -5.09
CA LEU A 115 -6.98 5.16 -4.08
C LEU A 115 -8.35 5.74 -4.37
N TYR A 116 -9.25 5.62 -3.41
CA TYR A 116 -10.54 6.30 -3.45
C TYR A 116 -10.48 7.61 -2.68
N GLY A 117 -10.95 8.69 -3.28
CA GLY A 117 -11.15 9.96 -2.60
C GLY A 117 -12.53 10.03 -1.98
N ALA A 118 -12.60 10.69 -0.83
CA ALA A 118 -13.83 11.11 -0.18
C ALA A 118 -13.52 12.27 0.75
N THR A 119 -14.49 13.10 1.09
CA THR A 119 -14.29 14.16 2.07
C THR A 119 -13.84 13.56 3.41
N GLY A 120 -12.72 14.03 3.93
CA GLY A 120 -12.08 13.53 5.14
C GLY A 120 -11.22 12.27 4.95
N ALA A 121 -11.16 11.67 3.75
CA ALA A 121 -10.27 10.55 3.48
C ALA A 121 -8.82 11.02 3.33
N TRP A 122 -7.92 10.20 3.89
CA TRP A 122 -6.47 10.43 3.82
C TRP A 122 -5.73 9.09 3.63
N PRO A 123 -5.88 8.42 2.49
CA PRO A 123 -5.08 7.24 2.20
C PRO A 123 -3.61 7.64 1.95
N ALA A 124 -2.70 6.89 2.59
CA ALA A 124 -1.27 7.16 2.54
C ALA A 124 -0.43 5.88 2.54
N PHE A 125 0.75 5.96 1.89
CA PHE A 125 1.86 5.02 2.03
C PHE A 125 3.08 5.79 2.49
N TRP A 126 3.66 5.40 3.62
CA TRP A 126 4.70 6.15 4.28
C TRP A 126 5.67 5.25 5.05
N LEU A 127 6.84 5.77 5.34
CA LEU A 127 7.92 5.08 6.04
C LEU A 127 8.35 5.90 7.26
N LEU A 128 8.55 5.20 8.38
CA LEU A 128 9.17 5.75 9.58
C LEU A 128 10.43 4.96 9.96
N PRO A 129 11.42 5.59 10.58
CA PRO A 129 12.56 4.89 11.15
C PRO A 129 12.12 4.01 12.33
N GLU A 130 12.74 2.86 12.45
CA GLU A 130 12.41 1.90 13.51
C GLU A 130 12.93 2.36 14.89
N ASN A 131 14.11 2.98 14.93
CA ASN A 131 14.87 3.21 16.15
C ASN A 131 14.91 4.67 16.59
N GLU A 132 14.25 5.58 15.89
CA GLU A 132 14.25 6.99 16.23
C GLU A 132 12.86 7.61 16.14
N GLY A 133 12.56 8.52 17.10
CA GLY A 133 11.27 9.18 17.16
C GLY A 133 11.11 10.29 16.12
N TRP A 134 9.87 10.51 15.72
CA TRP A 134 9.48 11.62 14.85
C TRP A 134 9.57 12.98 15.60
N PRO A 135 10.02 14.07 14.96
CA PRO A 135 10.47 14.15 13.58
C PRO A 135 11.99 13.95 13.38
N ASN A 136 12.75 13.61 14.42
CA ASN A 136 14.21 13.53 14.35
C ASN A 136 14.67 12.40 13.43
N GLY A 137 14.01 11.25 13.48
CA GLY A 137 14.32 10.14 12.62
C GLY A 137 13.82 10.31 11.19
N GLY A 138 13.01 11.33 10.93
CA GLY A 138 12.42 11.59 9.63
C GLY A 138 11.16 10.79 9.35
N GLU A 139 10.56 11.07 8.18
CA GLU A 139 9.41 10.36 7.60
C GLU A 139 9.46 10.55 6.10
N ILE A 140 9.13 9.51 5.36
CA ILE A 140 9.02 9.56 3.91
C ILE A 140 7.60 9.17 3.53
N ASP A 141 6.81 10.14 3.07
CA ASP A 141 5.51 9.89 2.50
C ASP A 141 5.67 9.58 1.02
N ILE A 142 5.59 8.32 0.68
CA ILE A 142 5.69 7.85 -0.70
C ILE A 142 4.50 8.37 -1.48
N MET A 143 3.34 8.40 -0.84
CA MET A 143 2.11 8.90 -1.40
C MET A 143 1.10 9.25 -0.30
N GLU A 144 0.52 10.42 -0.41
CA GLU A 144 -0.66 10.82 0.34
C GLU A 144 -1.70 11.37 -0.64
N ARG A 145 -2.97 11.03 -0.44
CA ARG A 145 -4.08 11.67 -1.12
C ARG A 145 -5.00 12.29 -0.08
N LEU A 146 -5.32 13.57 -0.23
CA LEU A 146 -6.20 14.29 0.68
C LEU A 146 -7.57 14.49 0.05
N ASN A 147 -8.62 14.07 0.75
CA ASN A 147 -10.00 14.24 0.31
C ASN A 147 -10.25 13.72 -1.12
N ASN A 148 -10.79 14.58 -1.98
CA ASN A 148 -11.07 14.29 -3.38
C ASN A 148 -9.99 14.83 -4.34
N ASP A 149 -8.80 15.14 -3.83
CA ASP A 149 -7.73 15.70 -4.65
C ASP A 149 -7.39 14.77 -5.84
N THR A 150 -7.07 15.39 -6.97
CA THR A 150 -6.65 14.69 -8.19
C THR A 150 -5.14 14.52 -8.27
N ILE A 151 -4.43 14.88 -7.21
CA ILE A 151 -2.98 14.76 -7.06
C ILE A 151 -2.65 13.89 -5.86
N ALA A 152 -1.47 13.28 -5.89
CA ALA A 152 -0.81 12.69 -4.74
C ALA A 152 0.33 13.58 -4.29
N TYR A 153 0.52 13.66 -3.00
CA TYR A 153 1.63 14.36 -2.37
C TYR A 153 2.72 13.36 -2.04
N GLN A 154 3.98 13.73 -2.29
CA GLN A 154 5.18 13.06 -1.80
C GLN A 154 5.89 14.03 -0.87
N THR A 155 6.14 13.63 0.37
CA THR A 155 6.69 14.54 1.38
C THR A 155 7.83 13.86 2.13
N VAL A 156 8.86 14.63 2.48
CA VAL A 156 9.89 14.22 3.43
C VAL A 156 9.80 15.14 4.64
N HIS A 157 9.50 14.57 5.80
CA HIS A 157 9.56 15.28 7.07
C HIS A 157 10.87 14.97 7.79
N SER A 158 11.40 15.96 8.48
CA SER A 158 12.60 15.83 9.31
C SER A 158 12.65 16.93 10.37
N ALA A 159 13.52 16.79 11.36
CA ALA A 159 13.75 17.86 12.30
C ALA A 159 14.18 19.17 11.60
N TYR A 160 14.95 19.07 10.51
CA TYR A 160 15.39 20.21 9.70
C TYR A 160 14.21 20.99 9.11
N THR A 161 13.28 20.30 8.45
CA THR A 161 12.15 20.94 7.80
C THR A 161 10.99 21.26 8.75
N TYR A 162 10.77 20.42 9.75
CA TYR A 162 9.63 20.54 10.67
C TYR A 162 9.97 21.33 11.94
N THR A 163 10.99 20.93 12.70
CA THR A 163 11.32 21.54 13.98
C THR A 163 12.06 22.88 13.79
N LEU A 164 13.03 22.92 12.88
CA LEU A 164 13.80 24.14 12.61
C LEU A 164 13.10 25.06 11.61
N GLY A 165 12.09 24.58 10.90
CA GLY A 165 11.32 25.36 9.94
C GLY A 165 12.12 25.83 8.72
N ILE A 166 13.23 25.16 8.41
CA ILE A 166 14.11 25.54 7.29
C ILE A 166 13.52 25.01 5.98
N LYS A 167 13.30 25.92 5.02
CA LYS A 167 12.60 25.64 3.76
C LYS A 167 13.44 25.96 2.53
N ASP A 168 14.75 25.91 2.65
CA ASP A 168 15.69 26.14 1.56
C ASP A 168 15.74 24.95 0.56
N ASN A 169 15.33 23.77 0.99
CA ASN A 169 15.15 22.59 0.14
C ASN A 169 13.67 22.24 0.01
N PRO A 170 13.15 21.96 -1.20
CA PRO A 170 11.81 21.45 -1.35
C PRO A 170 11.69 20.05 -0.73
N SER A 171 10.82 19.94 0.26
CA SER A 171 10.52 18.65 0.93
C SER A 171 9.27 17.98 0.40
N ARG A 172 8.60 18.58 -0.58
CA ARG A 172 7.35 18.09 -1.15
C ARG A 172 7.35 18.17 -2.66
N ALA A 173 6.84 17.10 -3.28
CA ALA A 173 6.48 17.03 -4.67
C ALA A 173 5.00 16.63 -4.81
N VAL A 174 4.45 16.74 -6.02
CA VAL A 174 3.09 16.28 -6.34
C VAL A 174 3.08 15.53 -7.65
N SER A 175 2.20 14.52 -7.73
CA SER A 175 1.95 13.76 -8.95
C SER A 175 0.47 13.75 -9.27
N VAL A 176 0.10 13.77 -10.55
CA VAL A 176 -1.29 13.64 -10.96
C VAL A 176 -1.74 12.19 -10.75
N LEU A 177 -2.86 12.01 -10.07
CA LEU A 177 -3.46 10.71 -9.88
C LEU A 177 -4.20 10.27 -11.15
N SER A 178 -3.89 9.07 -11.60
CA SER A 178 -4.72 8.37 -12.59
C SER A 178 -5.92 7.73 -11.88
N THR A 179 -7.03 7.57 -12.58
CA THR A 179 -8.18 6.77 -12.11
C THR A 179 -7.90 5.27 -12.18
N ALA A 180 -6.82 4.87 -12.85
CA ALA A 180 -6.35 3.50 -12.92
C ALA A 180 -5.56 3.11 -11.66
N MET A 181 -5.23 1.81 -11.56
CA MET A 181 -4.26 1.31 -10.60
C MET A 181 -2.92 2.03 -10.78
N ILE A 182 -2.34 2.51 -9.69
CA ILE A 182 -1.07 3.23 -9.70
C ILE A 182 0.02 2.29 -9.21
N ILE A 183 1.16 2.30 -9.89
CA ILE A 183 2.40 1.72 -9.35
C ILE A 183 3.29 2.89 -8.96
N MET A 184 3.69 2.92 -7.71
CA MET A 184 4.62 3.92 -7.19
C MET A 184 5.91 3.24 -6.77
N SER A 185 7.02 3.85 -7.13
CA SER A 185 8.35 3.38 -6.77
C SER A 185 9.09 4.48 -6.03
N ILE A 186 9.79 4.10 -4.98
CA ILE A 186 10.80 4.90 -4.30
C ILE A 186 12.13 4.16 -4.38
N VAL A 187 13.19 4.87 -4.67
CA VAL A 187 14.57 4.35 -4.82
C VAL A 187 15.50 5.09 -3.90
#